data_6d14081eb7cfaac82d4367514d56be54
#
_entry.id   6d14081eb7cfaac82d4367514d56be54
#
_cell.length_a   1.000
_cell.length_b   1.000
_cell.length_c   1.000
_cell.angle_alpha   90.00
_cell.angle_beta   90.00
_cell.angle_gamma   90.00
#
_symmetry.space_group_name_H-M   'P 1'
#
loop_
_entity.id
_entity.type
_entity.pdbx_description
1 polymer ?
#
loop_
_entity_poly.entity_id
_entity_poly.type
_entity_poly.pdbx_seq_one_letter_code
_entity_poly.pdbx_strand_id
1 'polypeptide(L)'
;MKTTLNQIRDKNPCPDGWKKLLSHLGKTRADDEALSIITILDSNGLDDALWCLQAVKDHDREMRLYAVWCARQVQRLLTDRRSLDALDVAERLASGLATDSELNAAWAAANSARAAARTAARTAARAVARAVARTTWDAQEKRLREVCKEIEAANDIAEAIRARSNT
;
A
#
# COMPACT_ATOMS: atom_id res chain seq x y z
N MET A 1 0.07 -12.88 26.84
CA MET A 1 1.02 -13.53 25.92
C MET A 1 2.44 -13.22 26.35
N LYS A 2 3.33 -14.21 26.29
CA LYS A 2 4.74 -14.08 26.70
C LYS A 2 5.67 -14.64 25.63
N THR A 3 6.89 -14.14 25.58
CA THR A 3 8.00 -14.62 24.75
C THR A 3 9.30 -14.55 25.56
N THR A 4 10.46 -14.69 24.94
CA THR A 4 11.77 -14.45 25.57
C THR A 4 12.65 -13.60 24.65
N LEU A 5 13.69 -12.97 25.19
CA LEU A 5 14.64 -12.21 24.37
C LEU A 5 15.36 -13.11 23.36
N ASN A 6 15.65 -14.36 23.68
CA ASN A 6 16.23 -15.31 22.74
C ASN A 6 15.28 -15.61 21.58
N GLN A 7 13.98 -15.84 21.84
CA GLN A 7 12.98 -16.06 20.80
C GLN A 7 12.80 -14.84 19.87
N ILE A 8 12.84 -13.63 20.43
CA ILE A 8 12.79 -12.38 19.64
C ILE A 8 14.04 -12.25 18.78
N ARG A 9 15.24 -12.47 19.35
CA ARG A 9 16.51 -12.38 18.61
C ARG A 9 16.55 -13.35 17.43
N ASP A 10 16.04 -14.56 17.59
CA ASP A 10 16.00 -15.58 16.53
C ASP A 10 15.12 -15.18 15.33
N LYS A 11 14.27 -14.15 15.48
CA LYS A 11 13.47 -13.54 14.39
C LYS A 11 14.16 -12.35 13.71
N ASN A 12 15.41 -12.05 14.08
CA ASN A 12 16.20 -10.94 13.52
C ASN A 12 15.52 -9.57 13.68
N PRO A 13 15.32 -9.08 14.90
CA PRO A 13 14.72 -7.77 15.18
C PRO A 13 15.54 -6.63 14.57
N CYS A 14 14.90 -5.50 14.28
CA CYS A 14 15.62 -4.30 13.87
C CYS A 14 16.56 -3.82 14.99
N PRO A 15 17.77 -3.33 14.66
CA PRO A 15 18.77 -2.94 15.67
C PRO A 15 18.27 -1.90 16.68
N ASP A 16 17.49 -0.92 16.22
CA ASP A 16 17.00 0.18 17.06
C ASP A 16 15.95 -0.31 18.06
N GLY A 17 14.95 -1.07 17.62
CA GLY A 17 13.94 -1.67 18.48
C GLY A 17 14.55 -2.64 19.49
N TRP A 18 15.52 -3.45 19.04
CA TRP A 18 16.24 -4.36 19.91
C TRP A 18 17.03 -3.64 21.02
N LYS A 19 17.81 -2.63 20.65
CA LYS A 19 18.56 -1.80 21.60
C LYS A 19 17.65 -1.12 22.62
N LYS A 20 16.53 -0.57 22.14
CA LYS A 20 15.54 0.09 22.99
C LYS A 20 14.95 -0.87 24.03
N LEU A 21 14.57 -2.08 23.60
CA LEU A 21 14.01 -3.11 24.47
C LEU A 21 15.03 -3.56 25.53
N LEU A 22 16.27 -3.87 25.15
CA LEU A 22 17.33 -4.26 26.07
C LEU A 22 17.59 -3.15 27.11
N SER A 23 17.67 -1.90 26.66
CA SER A 23 17.88 -0.74 27.53
C SER A 23 16.74 -0.59 28.55
N HIS A 24 15.48 -0.73 28.12
CA HIS A 24 14.33 -0.67 29.02
C HIS A 24 14.36 -1.77 30.10
N LEU A 25 14.80 -2.98 29.72
CA LEU A 25 14.91 -4.11 30.64
C LEU A 25 16.18 -4.09 31.49
N GLY A 26 17.09 -3.13 31.31
CA GLY A 26 18.39 -3.09 31.97
C GLY A 26 19.30 -4.26 31.61
N LYS A 27 19.13 -4.84 30.40
CA LYS A 27 19.86 -6.01 29.92
C LYS A 27 20.83 -5.66 28.80
N THR A 28 21.96 -6.38 28.75
CA THR A 28 22.98 -6.22 27.71
C THR A 28 23.01 -7.38 26.72
N ARG A 29 22.31 -8.47 27.01
CA ARG A 29 22.23 -9.68 26.17
C ARG A 29 20.86 -10.33 26.29
N ALA A 30 20.54 -11.17 25.32
CA ALA A 30 19.33 -11.98 25.34
C ALA A 30 19.42 -13.12 26.33
N ASP A 31 18.29 -13.47 26.90
CA ASP A 31 18.07 -14.59 27.82
C ASP A 31 16.72 -15.25 27.57
N ASP A 32 16.39 -16.28 28.37
CA ASP A 32 15.13 -17.03 28.28
C ASP A 32 14.16 -16.66 29.42
N GLU A 33 14.36 -15.52 30.07
CA GLU A 33 13.38 -15.00 31.02
C GLU A 33 12.06 -14.64 30.29
N ALA A 34 10.93 -15.02 30.89
CA ALA A 34 9.63 -14.81 30.34
C ALA A 34 9.28 -13.30 30.26
N LEU A 35 9.17 -12.78 29.07
CA LEU A 35 8.89 -11.38 28.75
C LEU A 35 7.45 -11.22 28.25
N SER A 36 6.68 -10.33 28.90
CA SER A 36 5.32 -10.01 28.49
C SER A 36 5.31 -9.15 27.22
N ILE A 37 4.40 -9.43 26.29
CA ILE A 37 4.12 -8.53 25.14
C ILE A 37 3.66 -7.15 25.62
N ILE A 38 3.00 -7.05 26.77
CA ILE A 38 2.62 -5.73 27.35
C ILE A 38 3.87 -4.93 27.70
N THR A 39 4.90 -5.54 28.28
CA THR A 39 6.16 -4.84 28.56
C THR A 39 6.82 -4.30 27.28
N ILE A 40 6.76 -5.05 26.18
CA ILE A 40 7.28 -4.60 24.90
C ILE A 40 6.42 -3.45 24.34
N LEU A 41 5.10 -3.55 24.47
CA LEU A 41 4.17 -2.48 24.09
C LEU A 41 4.47 -1.18 24.84
N ASP A 42 4.69 -1.25 26.14
CA ASP A 42 4.96 -0.09 26.99
C ASP A 42 6.34 0.53 26.69
N SER A 43 7.34 -0.30 26.40
CA SER A 43 8.71 0.17 26.11
C SER A 43 8.89 0.65 24.69
N ASN A 44 8.42 -0.12 23.70
CA ASN A 44 8.73 0.06 22.29
C ASN A 44 7.58 0.61 21.45
N GLY A 45 6.35 0.45 21.92
CA GLY A 45 5.14 0.85 21.21
C GLY A 45 4.50 -0.30 20.42
N LEU A 46 3.38 0.03 19.74
CA LEU A 46 2.49 -0.95 19.10
C LEU A 46 3.20 -1.73 17.97
N ASP A 47 3.95 -1.04 17.12
CA ASP A 47 4.56 -1.66 15.93
C ASP A 47 5.56 -2.75 16.32
N ASP A 48 6.44 -2.47 17.28
CA ASP A 48 7.42 -3.45 17.79
C ASP A 48 6.73 -4.59 18.56
N ALA A 49 5.69 -4.29 19.35
CA ALA A 49 4.93 -5.30 20.06
C ALA A 49 4.22 -6.27 19.09
N LEU A 50 3.59 -5.73 18.02
CA LEU A 50 2.97 -6.54 16.97
C LEU A 50 4.00 -7.38 16.20
N TRP A 51 5.16 -6.80 15.91
CA TRP A 51 6.25 -7.53 15.28
C TRP A 51 6.74 -8.69 16.16
N CYS A 52 6.83 -8.50 17.47
CA CYS A 52 7.25 -9.53 18.41
C CYS A 52 6.24 -10.69 18.56
N LEU A 53 4.99 -10.56 18.11
CA LEU A 53 4.02 -11.66 18.15
C LEU A 53 4.48 -12.89 17.36
N GLN A 54 5.33 -12.75 16.35
CA GLN A 54 5.92 -13.88 15.63
C GLN A 54 6.88 -14.73 16.49
N ALA A 55 7.31 -14.22 17.62
CA ALA A 55 8.14 -14.93 18.60
C ALA A 55 7.32 -15.51 19.77
N VAL A 56 6.00 -15.34 19.77
CA VAL A 56 5.07 -15.94 20.73
C VAL A 56 4.66 -17.32 20.23
N LYS A 57 4.52 -18.30 21.12
CA LYS A 57 4.07 -19.66 20.83
C LYS A 57 2.69 -19.89 21.44
N ASP A 58 1.96 -20.85 20.87
CA ASP A 58 0.73 -21.42 21.45
C ASP A 58 -0.45 -20.43 21.60
N HIS A 59 -0.45 -19.32 20.83
CA HIS A 59 -1.51 -18.32 20.87
C HIS A 59 -2.05 -17.95 19.45
N ASP A 60 -1.93 -18.86 18.51
CA ASP A 60 -2.33 -18.60 17.09
C ASP A 60 -3.81 -18.20 16.96
N ARG A 61 -4.66 -18.80 17.78
CA ARG A 61 -6.09 -18.50 17.81
C ARG A 61 -6.35 -17.04 18.24
N GLU A 62 -5.75 -16.63 19.35
CA GLU A 62 -5.94 -15.28 19.90
C GLU A 62 -5.34 -14.23 18.98
N MET A 63 -4.19 -14.48 18.38
CA MET A 63 -3.56 -13.58 17.40
C MET A 63 -4.41 -13.47 16.14
N ARG A 64 -5.01 -14.55 15.67
CA ARG A 64 -5.92 -14.56 14.52
C ARG A 64 -7.20 -13.77 14.81
N LEU A 65 -7.81 -13.97 15.98
CA LEU A 65 -8.98 -13.19 16.40
C LEU A 65 -8.67 -11.69 16.53
N TYR A 66 -7.50 -11.34 17.06
CA TYR A 66 -7.05 -9.95 17.12
C TYR A 66 -6.90 -9.33 15.72
N ALA A 67 -6.28 -10.05 14.79
CA ALA A 67 -6.13 -9.60 13.41
C ALA A 67 -7.49 -9.41 12.71
N VAL A 68 -8.43 -10.33 12.91
CA VAL A 68 -9.82 -10.22 12.43
C VAL A 68 -10.49 -8.99 13.04
N TRP A 69 -10.37 -8.80 14.35
CA TRP A 69 -10.93 -7.63 15.03
C TRP A 69 -10.39 -6.32 14.44
N CYS A 70 -9.08 -6.19 14.22
CA CYS A 70 -8.48 -5.02 13.58
C CYS A 70 -9.08 -4.75 12.19
N ALA A 71 -9.22 -5.80 11.36
CA ALA A 71 -9.79 -5.69 10.03
C ALA A 71 -11.28 -5.31 10.05
N ARG A 72 -12.06 -5.78 11.03
CA ARG A 72 -13.45 -5.40 11.24
C ARG A 72 -13.63 -3.90 11.57
N GLN A 73 -12.67 -3.26 12.26
CA GLN A 73 -12.74 -1.81 12.53
C GLN A 73 -12.80 -0.98 11.24
N VAL A 74 -12.20 -1.47 10.16
CA VAL A 74 -12.15 -0.80 8.85
C VAL A 74 -12.97 -1.51 7.78
N GLN A 75 -13.81 -2.46 8.16
CA GLN A 75 -14.64 -3.28 7.26
C GLN A 75 -15.47 -2.44 6.29
N ARG A 76 -15.97 -1.27 6.73
CA ARG A 76 -16.74 -0.34 5.87
C ARG A 76 -15.96 0.16 4.65
N LEU A 77 -14.63 0.05 4.66
CA LEU A 77 -13.77 0.42 3.54
C LEU A 77 -13.54 -0.74 2.55
N LEU A 78 -13.99 -1.95 2.91
CA LEU A 78 -13.87 -3.13 2.07
C LEU A 78 -15.11 -3.23 1.18
N THR A 79 -14.97 -2.85 -0.07
CA THR A 79 -16.06 -2.88 -1.06
C THR A 79 -16.17 -4.21 -1.80
N ASP A 80 -15.12 -5.03 -1.79
CA ASP A 80 -15.09 -6.34 -2.45
C ASP A 80 -15.60 -7.43 -1.52
N ARG A 81 -16.66 -8.14 -1.94
CA ARG A 81 -17.29 -9.21 -1.17
C ARG A 81 -16.30 -10.32 -0.79
N ARG A 82 -15.37 -10.66 -1.67
CA ARG A 82 -14.36 -11.70 -1.41
C ARG A 82 -13.42 -11.35 -0.27
N SER A 83 -13.15 -10.06 -0.05
CA SER A 83 -12.40 -9.58 1.10
C SER A 83 -13.17 -9.74 2.41
N LEU A 84 -14.47 -9.54 2.39
CA LEU A 84 -15.36 -9.76 3.53
C LEU A 84 -15.47 -11.26 3.84
N ASP A 85 -15.68 -12.10 2.81
CA ASP A 85 -15.74 -13.55 2.95
C ASP A 85 -14.43 -14.13 3.53
N ALA A 86 -13.27 -13.58 3.16
CA ALA A 86 -11.98 -13.99 3.74
C ALA A 86 -11.89 -13.67 5.25
N LEU A 87 -12.46 -12.54 5.70
CA LEU A 87 -12.55 -12.22 7.13
C LEU A 87 -13.49 -13.18 7.87
N ASP A 88 -14.65 -13.49 7.29
CA ASP A 88 -15.60 -14.44 7.87
C ASP A 88 -14.98 -15.83 8.02
N VAL A 89 -14.23 -16.30 7.00
CA VAL A 89 -13.51 -17.58 7.07
C VAL A 89 -12.40 -17.55 8.11
N ALA A 90 -11.64 -16.44 8.22
CA ALA A 90 -10.58 -16.29 9.22
C ALA A 90 -11.15 -16.34 10.67
N GLU A 91 -12.31 -15.73 10.90
CA GLU A 91 -13.00 -15.75 12.19
C GLU A 91 -13.52 -17.16 12.53
N ARG A 92 -14.12 -17.85 11.55
CA ARG A 92 -14.56 -19.23 11.70
C ARG A 92 -13.39 -20.18 11.98
N LEU A 93 -12.26 -20.01 11.30
CA LEU A 93 -11.08 -20.82 11.55
C LEU A 93 -10.54 -20.62 12.97
N ALA A 94 -10.45 -19.38 13.46
CA ALA A 94 -10.07 -19.10 14.84
C ALA A 94 -11.02 -19.71 15.87
N SER A 95 -12.29 -19.93 15.48
CA SER A 95 -13.32 -20.60 16.30
C SER A 95 -13.39 -22.10 16.10
N GLY A 96 -12.51 -22.70 15.27
CA GLY A 96 -12.50 -24.13 14.97
C GLY A 96 -13.63 -24.57 14.01
N LEU A 97 -14.28 -23.63 13.33
CA LEU A 97 -15.42 -23.84 12.43
C LEU A 97 -15.05 -23.78 10.94
N ALA A 98 -13.77 -23.64 10.61
CA ALA A 98 -13.23 -23.69 9.27
C ALA A 98 -11.85 -24.33 9.27
N THR A 99 -11.34 -24.67 8.09
CA THR A 99 -10.03 -25.28 7.88
C THR A 99 -9.03 -24.28 7.32
N ASP A 100 -7.73 -24.56 7.47
CA ASP A 100 -6.68 -23.76 6.82
C ASP A 100 -6.81 -23.77 5.30
N SER A 101 -7.32 -24.85 4.70
CA SER A 101 -7.60 -24.92 3.26
C SER A 101 -8.67 -23.94 2.83
N GLU A 102 -9.76 -23.79 3.58
CA GLU A 102 -10.82 -22.81 3.32
C GLU A 102 -10.28 -21.38 3.45
N LEU A 103 -9.44 -21.10 4.45
CA LEU A 103 -8.81 -19.79 4.61
C LEU A 103 -7.88 -19.47 3.43
N ASN A 104 -7.05 -20.40 3.01
CA ASN A 104 -6.15 -20.22 1.87
C ASN A 104 -6.92 -19.97 0.57
N ALA A 105 -8.02 -20.68 0.33
CA ALA A 105 -8.88 -20.47 -0.82
C ALA A 105 -9.55 -19.08 -0.80
N ALA A 106 -10.06 -18.64 0.35
CA ALA A 106 -10.66 -17.31 0.51
C ALA A 106 -9.63 -16.18 0.31
N TRP A 107 -8.43 -16.36 0.81
CA TRP A 107 -7.33 -15.40 0.61
C TRP A 107 -6.87 -15.32 -0.85
N ALA A 108 -6.76 -16.45 -1.54
CA ALA A 108 -6.43 -16.48 -2.95
C ALA A 108 -7.49 -15.73 -3.79
N ALA A 109 -8.77 -15.91 -3.49
CA ALA A 109 -9.87 -15.20 -4.13
C ALA A 109 -9.80 -13.68 -3.87
N ALA A 110 -9.55 -13.25 -2.63
CA ALA A 110 -9.43 -11.83 -2.27
C ALA A 110 -8.20 -11.18 -2.93
N ASN A 111 -7.07 -11.88 -2.99
CA ASN A 111 -5.85 -11.38 -3.65
C ASN A 111 -6.03 -11.25 -5.17
N SER A 112 -6.69 -12.22 -5.80
CA SER A 112 -7.05 -12.16 -7.22
C SER A 112 -7.91 -10.93 -7.53
N ALA A 113 -8.91 -10.66 -6.67
CA ALA A 113 -9.77 -9.48 -6.78
C ALA A 113 -8.98 -8.16 -6.70
N ARG A 114 -8.08 -8.07 -5.72
CA ARG A 114 -7.22 -6.88 -5.56
C ARG A 114 -6.29 -6.67 -6.77
N ALA A 115 -5.73 -7.75 -7.33
CA ALA A 115 -4.90 -7.67 -8.53
C ALA A 115 -5.71 -7.18 -9.74
N ALA A 116 -6.93 -7.71 -9.95
CA ALA A 116 -7.82 -7.27 -11.01
C ALA A 116 -8.21 -5.79 -10.87
N ALA A 117 -8.58 -5.35 -9.66
CA ALA A 117 -8.92 -3.96 -9.37
C ALA A 117 -7.74 -3.00 -9.64
N ARG A 118 -6.53 -3.37 -9.24
CA ARG A 118 -5.31 -2.58 -9.54
C ARG A 118 -5.05 -2.46 -11.03
N THR A 119 -5.24 -3.55 -11.79
CA THR A 119 -5.08 -3.56 -13.24
C THR A 119 -6.11 -2.67 -13.91
N ALA A 120 -7.38 -2.75 -13.52
CA ALA A 120 -8.45 -1.90 -14.03
C ALA A 120 -8.16 -0.41 -13.74
N ALA A 121 -7.77 -0.07 -12.51
CA ALA A 121 -7.42 1.30 -12.13
C ALA A 121 -6.25 1.87 -12.95
N ARG A 122 -5.18 1.08 -13.16
CA ARG A 122 -4.05 1.48 -13.99
C ARG A 122 -4.44 1.68 -15.46
N THR A 123 -5.30 0.82 -16.00
CA THR A 123 -5.80 0.92 -17.37
C THR A 123 -6.65 2.18 -17.53
N ALA A 124 -7.56 2.46 -16.62
CA ALA A 124 -8.36 3.68 -16.62
C ALA A 124 -7.49 4.94 -16.52
N ALA A 125 -6.53 4.99 -15.59
CA ALA A 125 -5.62 6.12 -15.47
C ALA A 125 -4.81 6.38 -16.75
N ARG A 126 -4.32 5.33 -17.41
CA ARG A 126 -3.62 5.44 -18.71
C ARG A 126 -4.53 5.95 -19.81
N ALA A 127 -5.80 5.52 -19.85
CA ALA A 127 -6.77 5.98 -20.85
C ALA A 127 -7.05 7.48 -20.68
N VAL A 128 -7.26 7.96 -19.46
CA VAL A 128 -7.44 9.38 -19.15
C VAL A 128 -6.20 10.19 -19.53
N ALA A 129 -5.00 9.75 -19.16
CA ALA A 129 -3.77 10.45 -19.51
C ALA A 129 -3.57 10.58 -21.03
N ARG A 130 -3.90 9.53 -21.79
CA ARG A 130 -3.86 9.58 -23.29
C ARG A 130 -4.91 10.52 -23.88
N ALA A 131 -6.10 10.59 -23.30
CA ALA A 131 -7.14 11.52 -23.77
C ALA A 131 -6.72 12.97 -23.53
N VAL A 132 -6.21 13.31 -22.34
CA VAL A 132 -5.68 14.64 -22.01
C VAL A 132 -4.52 15.01 -22.94
N ALA A 133 -3.57 14.10 -23.17
CA ALA A 133 -2.45 14.35 -24.07
C ALA A 133 -2.93 14.70 -25.48
N ARG A 134 -3.89 13.94 -26.05
CA ARG A 134 -4.44 14.23 -27.39
C ARG A 134 -5.07 15.60 -27.48
N THR A 135 -5.94 15.99 -26.55
CA THR A 135 -6.56 17.32 -26.55
C THR A 135 -5.54 18.45 -26.47
N THR A 136 -4.46 18.25 -25.72
CA THR A 136 -3.36 19.21 -25.64
C THR A 136 -2.60 19.32 -26.97
N TRP A 137 -2.32 18.21 -27.63
CA TRP A 137 -1.66 18.18 -28.93
C TRP A 137 -2.48 18.86 -30.01
N ASP A 138 -3.79 18.55 -30.08
CA ASP A 138 -4.72 19.18 -31.04
C ASP A 138 -4.76 20.73 -30.87
N ALA A 139 -4.78 21.18 -29.60
CA ALA A 139 -4.74 22.61 -29.29
C ALA A 139 -3.41 23.27 -29.71
N GLN A 140 -2.27 22.59 -29.47
CA GLN A 140 -0.94 23.07 -29.87
C GLN A 140 -0.81 23.12 -31.39
N GLU A 141 -1.26 22.09 -32.10
CA GLU A 141 -1.26 22.07 -33.58
C GLU A 141 -2.08 23.20 -34.14
N LYS A 142 -3.29 23.42 -33.62
CA LYS A 142 -4.15 24.53 -34.03
C LYS A 142 -3.44 25.87 -33.85
N ARG A 143 -2.84 26.11 -32.69
CA ARG A 143 -2.15 27.38 -32.41
C ARG A 143 -0.94 27.57 -33.33
N LEU A 144 -0.16 26.52 -33.57
CA LEU A 144 0.97 26.59 -34.50
C LEU A 144 0.52 26.99 -35.90
N ARG A 145 -0.57 26.40 -36.42
CA ARG A 145 -1.14 26.78 -37.72
C ARG A 145 -1.56 28.24 -37.77
N GLU A 146 -2.16 28.77 -36.72
CA GLU A 146 -2.55 30.18 -36.61
C GLU A 146 -1.32 31.09 -36.69
N VAL A 147 -0.29 30.79 -35.91
CA VAL A 147 0.97 31.59 -35.90
C VAL A 147 1.65 31.58 -37.27
N CYS A 148 1.71 30.43 -37.94
CA CYS A 148 2.29 30.34 -39.27
C CYS A 148 1.54 31.23 -40.26
N LYS A 149 0.23 31.23 -40.25
CA LYS A 149 -0.60 32.09 -41.11
C LYS A 149 -0.42 33.58 -40.84
N GLU A 150 -0.31 33.95 -39.58
CA GLU A 150 -0.02 35.33 -39.13
C GLU A 150 1.32 35.83 -39.72
N ILE A 151 2.37 34.97 -39.64
CA ILE A 151 3.70 35.26 -40.19
C ILE A 151 3.68 35.34 -41.70
N GLU A 152 3.04 34.44 -42.42
CA GLU A 152 2.90 34.43 -43.87
C GLU A 152 2.23 35.73 -44.34
N ALA A 153 1.10 36.08 -43.76
CA ALA A 153 0.39 37.33 -44.08
C ALA A 153 1.23 38.60 -43.84
N ALA A 154 2.02 38.64 -42.75
CA ALA A 154 2.93 39.75 -42.45
C ALA A 154 4.06 39.86 -43.48
N ASN A 155 4.58 38.71 -43.97
CA ASN A 155 5.62 38.69 -45.00
C ASN A 155 5.07 39.17 -46.35
N ASP A 156 3.86 38.73 -46.74
CA ASP A 156 3.20 39.17 -47.99
C ASP A 156 2.99 40.69 -48.00
N ILE A 157 2.56 41.28 -46.88
CA ILE A 157 2.41 42.71 -46.70
C ILE A 157 3.77 43.41 -46.85
N ALA A 158 4.82 42.92 -46.22
CA ALA A 158 6.16 43.47 -46.29
C ALA A 158 6.74 43.46 -47.71
N GLU A 159 6.49 42.36 -48.47
CA GLU A 159 6.88 42.24 -49.87
C GLU A 159 6.11 43.25 -50.78
N ALA A 160 4.81 43.37 -50.54
CA ALA A 160 4.00 44.36 -51.28
C ALA A 160 4.44 45.82 -51.04
N ILE A 161 4.84 46.15 -49.81
CA ILE A 161 5.37 47.49 -49.48
C ILE A 161 6.72 47.71 -50.21
N ARG A 162 7.64 46.72 -50.16
CA ARG A 162 8.94 46.84 -50.85
C ARG A 162 8.79 47.00 -52.37
N ALA A 163 7.86 46.25 -52.99
CA ALA A 163 7.58 46.38 -54.42
C ALA A 163 7.10 47.78 -54.83
N ARG A 164 6.28 48.43 -53.96
CA ARG A 164 5.78 49.77 -54.20
C ARG A 164 6.83 50.84 -53.98
N SER A 165 7.84 50.62 -53.14
CA SER A 165 8.89 51.59 -52.87
C SER A 165 10.01 51.57 -53.92
N ASN A 166 10.05 50.58 -54.80
CA ASN A 166 11.07 50.46 -55.89
C ASN A 166 10.49 50.85 -57.27
N THR A 167 9.30 51.45 -57.32
CA THR A 167 8.66 52.03 -58.53
C THR A 167 8.61 53.56 -58.40
#